data_06025b0dcac2f2efc00e39829629ba0c
#
_entry.id   06025b0dcac2f2efc00e39829629ba0c
#
_cell.length_a   1.000
_cell.length_b   1.000
_cell.length_c   1.000
_cell.angle_alpha   90.00
_cell.angle_beta   90.00
_cell.angle_gamma   90.00
#
_symmetry.space_group_name_H-M   'P 1'
#
loop_
_entity.id
_entity.type
_entity.pdbx_description
1 polymer ?
#
loop_
_entity_poly.entity_id
_entity_poly.type
_entity_poly.pdbx_seq_one_letter_code
_entity_poly.pdbx_strand_id
1 'polypeptide(L)'
;MLDEKWIKKVEKNIRREIKIDIDNNEFIEEIFGNYIDKNTNVLITCLDDVKSNSWPVQPWKQNKRFSNEKNNFYSVSLFSPTETGEWKRQAKYVSATCCIVLDDYTLSDYISEGNKKTQIPFNKLPLKPTWIIRTSDGNTQVGYKLSSLITDVELIDYIYNFLKEKGL
;
A
#
# COMPACT_ATOMS: atom_id res chain seq x y z
N MET A 1 -5.76 -4.73 -22.00
CA MET A 1 -6.54 -5.53 -21.02
C MET A 1 -5.64 -6.66 -20.52
N LEU A 2 -5.69 -6.95 -19.24
CA LEU A 2 -4.96 -8.07 -18.67
C LEU A 2 -5.51 -9.39 -19.20
N ASP A 3 -4.63 -10.39 -19.34
CA ASP A 3 -4.98 -11.73 -19.77
C ASP A 3 -5.96 -12.38 -18.76
N GLU A 4 -7.08 -12.88 -19.23
CA GLU A 4 -8.08 -13.57 -18.41
C GLU A 4 -7.51 -14.77 -17.65
N LYS A 5 -6.52 -15.46 -18.21
CA LYS A 5 -5.85 -16.58 -17.53
C LYS A 5 -5.08 -16.08 -16.28
N TRP A 6 -4.44 -14.92 -16.39
CA TRP A 6 -3.76 -14.30 -15.25
C TRP A 6 -4.75 -13.89 -14.17
N ILE A 7 -5.87 -13.23 -14.55
CA ILE A 7 -6.92 -12.83 -13.62
C ILE A 7 -7.47 -14.05 -12.86
N LYS A 8 -7.86 -15.11 -13.55
CA LYS A 8 -8.35 -16.36 -12.95
C LYS A 8 -7.31 -16.99 -12.01
N LYS A 9 -6.00 -16.91 -12.36
CA LYS A 9 -4.92 -17.41 -11.50
C LYS A 9 -4.80 -16.59 -10.22
N VAL A 10 -4.87 -15.26 -10.30
CA VAL A 10 -4.81 -14.36 -9.15
C VAL A 10 -6.01 -14.58 -8.23
N GLU A 11 -7.22 -14.61 -8.77
CA GLU A 11 -8.45 -14.86 -8.02
C GLU A 11 -8.41 -16.21 -7.31
N LYS A 12 -7.93 -17.27 -7.99
CA LYS A 12 -7.72 -18.59 -7.39
C LYS A 12 -6.71 -18.56 -6.25
N ASN A 13 -5.63 -17.79 -6.40
CA ASN A 13 -4.58 -17.67 -5.39
C ASN A 13 -5.08 -16.87 -4.16
N ILE A 14 -5.86 -15.81 -4.35
CA ILE A 14 -6.44 -15.03 -3.25
C ILE A 14 -7.43 -15.87 -2.44
N ARG A 15 -8.20 -16.77 -3.09
CA ARG A 15 -9.12 -17.70 -2.41
C ARG A 15 -8.42 -18.79 -1.61
N ARG A 16 -7.19 -19.14 -2.00
CA ARG A 16 -6.37 -20.08 -1.22
C ARG A 16 -5.65 -19.26 -0.16
N GLU A 17 -5.62 -19.74 1.06
CA GLU A 17 -4.66 -19.27 2.06
C GLU A 17 -3.25 -19.63 1.59
N ILE A 18 -2.69 -18.78 0.73
CA ILE A 18 -1.27 -18.88 0.43
C ILE A 18 -0.57 -18.23 1.60
N LYS A 19 0.01 -19.04 2.46
CA LYS A 19 1.07 -18.60 3.36
C LYS A 19 2.26 -18.22 2.49
N ILE A 20 2.35 -16.93 2.17
CA ILE A 20 3.60 -16.38 1.68
C ILE A 20 4.39 -16.06 2.95
N ASP A 21 5.54 -16.67 3.10
CA ASP A 21 6.41 -16.51 4.28
C ASP A 21 7.17 -15.17 4.27
N ILE A 22 6.55 -14.10 3.79
CA ILE A 22 7.09 -12.74 3.84
C ILE A 22 6.35 -12.01 4.95
N ASP A 23 7.05 -11.65 6.00
CA ASP A 23 6.49 -10.84 7.07
C ASP A 23 6.38 -9.36 6.66
N ASN A 24 5.68 -8.56 7.46
CA ASN A 24 5.48 -7.14 7.17
C ASN A 24 6.78 -6.34 7.08
N ASN A 25 7.82 -6.74 7.81
CA ASN A 25 9.12 -6.05 7.78
C ASN A 25 9.90 -6.41 6.51
N GLU A 26 9.88 -7.68 6.11
CA GLU A 26 10.47 -8.14 4.83
C GLU A 26 9.79 -7.47 3.65
N PHE A 27 8.45 -7.31 3.69
CA PHE A 27 7.72 -6.57 2.68
C PHE A 27 8.19 -5.11 2.58
N ILE A 28 8.31 -4.39 3.70
CA ILE A 28 8.78 -3.01 3.70
C ILE A 28 10.23 -2.92 3.21
N GLU A 29 11.10 -3.87 3.61
CA GLU A 29 12.48 -3.93 3.13
C GLU A 29 12.55 -4.10 1.62
N GLU A 30 11.76 -5.01 1.05
CA GLU A 30 11.77 -5.29 -0.39
C GLU A 30 11.29 -4.09 -1.23
N ILE A 31 10.28 -3.37 -0.75
CA ILE A 31 9.70 -2.25 -1.51
C ILE A 31 10.49 -0.96 -1.30
N PHE A 32 10.85 -0.65 -0.07
CA PHE A 32 11.36 0.67 0.34
C PHE A 32 12.82 0.65 0.80
N GLY A 33 13.39 -0.52 1.12
CA GLY A 33 14.67 -0.64 1.83
C GLY A 33 15.83 0.10 1.19
N ASN A 34 15.88 0.13 -0.15
CA ASN A 34 16.94 0.83 -0.90
C ASN A 34 16.84 2.37 -0.82
N TYR A 35 15.72 2.90 -0.35
CA TYR A 35 15.43 4.34 -0.32
C TYR A 35 15.39 4.90 1.11
N ILE A 36 15.56 4.04 2.11
CA ILE A 36 15.47 4.40 3.52
C ILE A 36 16.84 4.75 4.07
N ASP A 37 16.95 5.96 4.61
CA ASP A 37 18.12 6.46 5.34
C ASP A 37 17.71 7.31 6.56
N LYS A 38 18.66 8.08 7.11
CA LYS A 38 18.42 8.97 8.26
C LYS A 38 17.49 10.16 7.94
N ASN A 39 17.39 10.53 6.66
CA ASN A 39 16.62 11.70 6.18
C ASN A 39 15.35 11.29 5.43
N THR A 40 15.19 10.01 5.11
CA THR A 40 14.09 9.51 4.28
C THR A 40 13.62 8.18 4.80
N ASN A 41 12.32 8.05 5.08
CA ASN A 41 11.76 6.81 5.60
C ASN A 41 10.29 6.61 5.22
N VAL A 42 9.84 5.36 5.26
CA VAL A 42 8.43 5.02 5.26
C VAL A 42 7.90 5.12 6.70
N LEU A 43 6.71 5.70 6.85
CA LEU A 43 6.09 5.82 8.16
C LEU A 43 5.16 4.64 8.41
N ILE A 44 5.29 4.04 9.58
CA ILE A 44 4.45 2.92 10.02
C ILE A 44 3.60 3.31 11.23
N THR A 45 2.47 2.65 11.37
CA THR A 45 1.56 2.76 12.51
C THR A 45 1.10 1.36 12.89
N CYS A 46 1.17 1.02 14.16
CA CYS A 46 0.69 -0.25 14.70
C CYS A 46 -0.39 0.04 15.75
N LEU A 47 -1.60 -0.42 15.53
CA LEU A 47 -2.76 -0.14 16.38
C LEU A 47 -3.36 -1.42 16.94
N ASP A 48 -3.74 -1.40 18.20
CA ASP A 48 -4.55 -2.46 18.82
C ASP A 48 -5.99 -2.42 18.29
N ASP A 49 -6.55 -1.20 18.11
CA ASP A 49 -7.88 -0.98 17.54
C ASP A 49 -7.81 0.09 16.43
N VAL A 50 -8.34 -0.25 15.27
CA VAL A 50 -8.44 0.67 14.10
C VAL A 50 -9.39 1.85 14.34
N LYS A 51 -10.28 1.76 15.34
CA LYS A 51 -11.17 2.86 15.75
C LYS A 51 -10.49 3.89 16.65
N SER A 52 -9.21 3.73 16.94
CA SER A 52 -8.45 4.71 17.72
C SER A 52 -8.50 6.09 17.07
N ASN A 53 -8.74 7.12 17.88
CA ASN A 53 -8.68 8.51 17.45
C ASN A 53 -7.24 9.02 17.24
N SER A 54 -6.24 8.27 17.66
CA SER A 54 -4.83 8.61 17.53
C SER A 54 -4.11 7.57 16.67
N TRP A 55 -3.47 8.05 15.62
CA TRP A 55 -2.67 7.25 14.70
C TRP A 55 -1.20 7.69 14.78
N PRO A 56 -0.48 7.26 15.83
CA PRO A 56 0.91 7.62 15.99
C PRO A 56 1.73 7.04 14.85
N VAL A 57 2.54 7.87 14.21
CA VAL A 57 3.45 7.45 13.15
C VAL A 57 4.88 7.41 13.68
N GLN A 58 5.66 6.49 13.16
CA GLN A 58 7.08 6.35 13.43
C GLN A 58 7.81 5.88 12.18
N PRO A 59 9.09 6.24 12.00
CA PRO A 59 9.88 5.75 10.90
C PRO A 59 10.16 4.25 11.09
N TRP A 60 10.10 3.50 10.01
CA TRP A 60 10.49 2.11 10.02
C TRP A 60 12.00 1.98 10.29
N LYS A 61 12.46 0.91 10.92
CA LYS A 61 13.86 0.69 11.37
C LYS A 61 14.31 1.48 12.60
N GLN A 62 13.62 2.50 13.06
CA GLN A 62 14.16 3.30 14.16
C GLN A 62 13.80 2.82 15.55
N ASN A 63 12.88 1.93 15.81
CA ASN A 63 12.66 1.39 17.16
C ASN A 63 11.50 0.42 17.32
N LYS A 64 10.62 0.28 16.35
CA LYS A 64 9.53 -0.68 16.42
C LYS A 64 9.33 -1.32 15.07
N ARG A 65 9.46 -2.64 15.06
CA ARG A 65 8.99 -3.47 13.95
C ARG A 65 7.48 -3.55 13.98
N PHE A 66 6.85 -3.89 12.88
CA PHE A 66 5.46 -4.29 12.89
C PHE A 66 5.25 -5.42 13.92
N SER A 67 4.12 -5.35 14.61
CA SER A 67 3.69 -6.42 15.51
C SER A 67 2.69 -7.31 14.80
N ASN A 68 2.91 -8.61 14.79
CA ASN A 68 1.98 -9.56 14.18
C ASN A 68 0.63 -9.64 14.91
N GLU A 69 0.53 -9.10 16.12
CA GLU A 69 -0.67 -9.09 16.95
C GLU A 69 -1.51 -7.82 16.77
N LYS A 70 -1.04 -6.86 15.96
CA LYS A 70 -1.66 -5.55 15.80
C LYS A 70 -2.08 -5.28 14.36
N ASN A 71 -2.98 -4.30 14.20
CA ASN A 71 -3.29 -3.75 12.89
C ASN A 71 -2.12 -2.87 12.43
N ASN A 72 -1.48 -3.28 11.35
CA ASN A 72 -0.29 -2.65 10.82
C ASN A 72 -0.63 -1.82 9.58
N PHE A 73 -0.14 -0.59 9.58
CA PHE A 73 -0.30 0.35 8.46
C PHE A 73 1.05 0.92 8.07
N TYR A 74 1.23 1.23 6.81
CA TYR A 74 2.42 1.90 6.28
C TYR A 74 2.03 3.03 5.34
N SER A 75 2.92 4.01 5.20
CA SER A 75 2.75 5.05 4.18
C SER A 75 3.22 4.52 2.82
N VAL A 76 2.49 4.87 1.77
CA VAL A 76 2.87 4.51 0.39
C VAL A 76 3.93 5.44 -0.20
N SER A 77 4.22 6.55 0.48
CA SER A 77 5.27 7.50 0.13
C SER A 77 6.36 7.51 1.20
N LEU A 78 7.52 7.98 0.79
CA LEU A 78 8.65 8.27 1.66
C LEU A 78 8.50 9.68 2.24
N PHE A 79 8.91 9.84 3.49
CA PHE A 79 8.82 11.09 4.23
C PHE A 79 10.19 11.53 4.72
N SER A 80 10.37 12.83 4.85
CA SER A 80 11.49 13.42 5.57
C SER A 80 11.07 13.86 6.98
N PRO A 81 12.00 13.87 7.96
CA PRO A 81 11.73 14.43 9.27
C PRO A 81 11.52 15.94 9.20
N THR A 82 10.87 16.50 10.20
CA THR A 82 10.81 17.95 10.41
C THR A 82 12.20 18.51 10.71
N GLU A 83 12.35 19.82 10.73
CA GLU A 83 13.58 20.52 11.15
C GLU A 83 14.01 20.15 12.58
N THR A 84 13.06 19.78 13.44
CA THR A 84 13.31 19.31 14.80
C THR A 84 13.56 17.79 14.90
N GLY A 85 13.62 17.08 13.78
CA GLY A 85 13.85 15.63 13.71
C GLY A 85 12.62 14.77 13.99
N GLU A 86 11.43 15.35 14.14
CA GLU A 86 10.20 14.60 14.33
C GLU A 86 9.67 14.07 13.01
N TRP A 87 9.04 12.91 13.03
CA TRP A 87 8.38 12.32 11.86
C TRP A 87 6.88 12.60 11.88
N LYS A 88 6.36 13.19 10.79
CA LYS A 88 4.94 13.56 10.67
C LYS A 88 4.36 13.12 9.32
N ARG A 89 3.20 12.50 9.34
CA ARG A 89 2.46 12.12 8.12
C ARG A 89 1.64 13.31 7.60
N GLN A 90 2.33 14.25 6.97
CA GLN A 90 1.74 15.44 6.37
C GLN A 90 2.32 15.64 4.97
N ALA A 91 1.54 16.14 4.01
CA ALA A 91 1.93 16.30 2.62
C ALA A 91 3.27 17.06 2.44
N LYS A 92 3.48 18.13 3.22
CA LYS A 92 4.71 18.93 3.15
C LYS A 92 6.00 18.21 3.53
N TYR A 93 5.90 17.02 4.15
CA TYR A 93 7.05 16.18 4.49
C TYR A 93 7.20 14.95 3.59
N VAL A 94 6.35 14.82 2.56
CA VAL A 94 6.54 13.81 1.51
C VAL A 94 7.80 14.19 0.73
N SER A 95 8.76 13.28 0.67
CA SER A 95 10.02 13.47 -0.04
C SER A 95 10.02 12.79 -1.41
N ALA A 96 9.37 11.65 -1.52
CA ALA A 96 9.31 10.88 -2.77
C ALA A 96 8.25 9.78 -2.71
N THR A 97 7.95 9.18 -3.87
CA THR A 97 7.30 7.88 -3.93
C THR A 97 8.07 6.93 -4.84
N CYS A 98 8.17 5.66 -4.44
CA CYS A 98 8.78 4.58 -5.22
C CYS A 98 7.75 3.57 -5.73
N CYS A 99 6.49 3.77 -5.39
CA CYS A 99 5.41 2.88 -5.80
C CYS A 99 4.08 3.63 -5.93
N ILE A 100 3.18 3.05 -6.70
CA ILE A 100 1.77 3.44 -6.75
C ILE A 100 0.98 2.29 -6.14
N VAL A 101 0.08 2.61 -5.22
CA VAL A 101 -0.73 1.64 -4.51
C VAL A 101 -2.19 1.97 -4.72
N LEU A 102 -2.96 0.97 -5.13
CA LEU A 102 -4.40 1.05 -5.32
C LEU A 102 -5.05 0.13 -4.28
N ASP A 103 -6.04 0.63 -3.59
CA ASP A 103 -6.76 -0.10 -2.55
C ASP A 103 -8.15 -0.54 -3.01
N ASP A 104 -8.83 -1.33 -2.19
CA ASP A 104 -10.20 -1.78 -2.42
C ASP A 104 -10.42 -2.64 -3.67
N TYR A 105 -9.41 -3.38 -4.14
CA TYR A 105 -9.60 -4.39 -5.17
C TYR A 105 -10.12 -5.70 -4.58
N THR A 106 -11.04 -6.37 -5.29
CA THR A 106 -11.68 -7.59 -4.81
C THR A 106 -11.98 -8.59 -5.91
N LEU A 107 -12.41 -9.78 -5.52
CA LEU A 107 -12.89 -10.82 -6.41
C LEU A 107 -14.21 -10.40 -7.07
N SER A 108 -14.38 -10.73 -8.34
CA SER A 108 -15.55 -10.30 -9.13
C SER A 108 -16.90 -10.79 -8.57
N ASP A 109 -16.92 -11.97 -7.95
CA ASP A 109 -18.11 -12.53 -7.32
C ASP A 109 -18.45 -11.86 -5.97
N TYR A 110 -17.46 -11.33 -5.27
CA TYR A 110 -17.68 -10.60 -4.02
C TYR A 110 -18.47 -9.29 -4.23
N ILE A 111 -18.33 -8.68 -5.40
CA ILE A 111 -19.08 -7.47 -5.80
C ILE A 111 -20.54 -7.81 -6.07
N SER A 112 -20.82 -8.98 -6.66
CA SER A 112 -22.17 -9.41 -7.02
C SER A 112 -23.06 -9.73 -5.81
N GLU A 113 -22.45 -10.03 -4.66
CA GLU A 113 -23.14 -10.29 -3.39
C GLU A 113 -23.57 -9.01 -2.64
N GLY A 114 -23.32 -7.83 -3.20
CA GLY A 114 -23.83 -6.54 -2.69
C GLY A 114 -23.11 -5.98 -1.48
N ASN A 115 -21.95 -6.53 -1.13
CA ASN A 115 -21.31 -6.27 0.16
C ASN A 115 -20.54 -4.95 0.27
N LYS A 116 -20.14 -4.28 -0.83
CA LYS A 116 -19.55 -2.92 -0.76
C LYS A 116 -19.58 -2.19 -2.12
N LYS A 117 -20.07 -0.97 -2.10
CA LYS A 117 -20.19 -0.10 -3.30
C LYS A 117 -18.86 0.45 -3.85
N THR A 118 -17.74 0.24 -3.15
CA THR A 118 -16.45 0.87 -3.47
C THR A 118 -15.40 -0.10 -4.00
N GLN A 119 -15.70 -1.39 -4.05
CA GLN A 119 -14.71 -2.38 -4.46
C GLN A 119 -14.59 -2.48 -5.99
N ILE A 120 -13.36 -2.56 -6.46
CA ILE A 120 -13.02 -2.60 -7.89
C ILE A 120 -12.57 -4.02 -8.26
N PRO A 121 -13.16 -4.63 -9.31
CA PRO A 121 -12.76 -5.98 -9.73
C PRO A 121 -11.38 -5.98 -10.38
N PHE A 122 -10.61 -7.06 -10.22
CA PHE A 122 -9.26 -7.22 -10.76
C PHE A 122 -9.15 -7.05 -12.27
N ASN A 123 -10.23 -7.27 -13.03
CA ASN A 123 -10.25 -7.04 -14.48
C ASN A 123 -10.15 -5.56 -14.87
N LYS A 124 -10.31 -4.65 -13.93
CA LYS A 124 -10.13 -3.20 -14.11
C LYS A 124 -8.69 -2.75 -13.90
N LEU A 125 -7.80 -3.60 -13.40
CA LEU A 125 -6.39 -3.23 -13.25
C LEU A 125 -5.80 -2.82 -14.61
N PRO A 126 -5.08 -1.69 -14.67
CA PRO A 126 -4.50 -1.20 -15.92
C PRO A 126 -3.32 -2.08 -16.37
N LEU A 127 -2.57 -2.57 -15.42
CA LEU A 127 -1.35 -3.35 -15.61
C LEU A 127 -1.29 -4.48 -14.59
N LYS A 128 -0.41 -5.45 -14.85
CA LYS A 128 -0.08 -6.48 -13.89
C LYS A 128 0.69 -5.87 -12.71
N PRO A 129 0.19 -5.96 -11.47
CA PRO A 129 0.86 -5.35 -10.32
C PRO A 129 2.15 -6.09 -9.95
N THR A 130 3.03 -5.39 -9.25
CA THR A 130 4.25 -5.96 -8.67
C THR A 130 3.91 -6.84 -7.48
N TRP A 131 2.94 -6.42 -6.65
CA TRP A 131 2.44 -7.22 -5.53
C TRP A 131 0.94 -7.09 -5.34
N ILE A 132 0.38 -8.05 -4.63
CA ILE A 132 -1.01 -8.04 -4.17
C ILE A 132 -1.00 -8.47 -2.70
N ILE A 133 -1.59 -7.66 -1.83
CA ILE A 133 -1.74 -7.96 -0.41
C ILE A 133 -3.22 -8.12 -0.09
N ARG A 134 -3.59 -9.16 0.64
CA ARG A 134 -4.91 -9.29 1.22
C ARG A 134 -4.93 -8.49 2.52
N THR A 135 -5.69 -7.40 2.54
CA THR A 135 -5.78 -6.48 3.70
C THR A 135 -6.85 -6.89 4.68
N SER A 136 -7.93 -7.49 4.20
CA SER A 136 -9.02 -8.06 5.00
C SER A 136 -9.79 -9.08 4.18
N ASP A 137 -10.84 -9.66 4.76
CA ASP A 137 -11.67 -10.60 4.02
C ASP A 137 -12.34 -9.93 2.82
N GLY A 138 -12.14 -10.51 1.65
CA GLY A 138 -12.63 -9.98 0.38
C GLY A 138 -12.00 -8.66 -0.09
N ASN A 139 -10.96 -8.16 0.58
CA ASN A 139 -10.31 -6.90 0.21
C ASN A 139 -8.82 -7.06 -0.03
N THR A 140 -8.32 -6.42 -1.07
CA THR A 140 -6.89 -6.45 -1.40
C THR A 140 -6.37 -5.07 -1.77
N GLN A 141 -5.10 -4.89 -1.52
CA GLN A 141 -4.30 -3.76 -1.99
C GLN A 141 -3.35 -4.26 -3.08
N VAL A 142 -3.24 -3.54 -4.17
CA VAL A 142 -2.33 -3.84 -5.27
C VAL A 142 -1.29 -2.73 -5.42
N GLY A 143 -0.05 -3.09 -5.72
CA GLY A 143 1.02 -2.13 -5.84
C GLY A 143 1.88 -2.31 -7.07
N TYR A 144 2.36 -1.19 -7.57
CA TYR A 144 3.25 -1.05 -8.72
C TYR A 144 4.54 -0.39 -8.27
N LYS A 145 5.65 -1.14 -8.21
CA LYS A 145 6.96 -0.57 -7.96
C LYS A 145 7.41 0.22 -9.18
N LEU A 146 7.85 1.44 -8.95
CA LEU A 146 8.36 2.31 -10.00
C LEU A 146 9.84 1.98 -10.30
N SER A 147 10.26 2.22 -11.54
CA SER A 147 11.66 2.04 -11.93
C SER A 147 12.59 3.11 -11.34
N SER A 148 12.02 4.24 -10.93
CA SER A 148 12.74 5.36 -10.30
C SER A 148 11.83 6.09 -9.31
N LEU A 149 12.43 6.82 -8.38
CA LEU A 149 11.71 7.69 -7.47
C LEU A 149 11.04 8.84 -8.21
N ILE A 150 9.83 9.16 -7.81
CA ILE A 150 9.18 10.44 -8.14
C ILE A 150 9.33 11.33 -6.91
N THR A 151 10.07 12.44 -7.07
CA THR A 151 10.30 13.45 -6.02
C THR A 151 9.44 14.69 -6.19
N ASP A 152 8.81 14.82 -7.35
CA ASP A 152 7.86 15.89 -7.65
C ASP A 152 6.50 15.55 -7.02
N VAL A 153 6.14 16.26 -5.95
CA VAL A 153 4.90 16.04 -5.19
C VAL A 153 3.67 16.39 -6.03
N GLU A 154 3.75 17.41 -6.89
CA GLU A 154 2.65 17.80 -7.77
C GLU A 154 2.38 16.69 -8.81
N LEU A 155 3.42 16.07 -9.32
CA LEU A 155 3.30 14.91 -10.21
C LEU A 155 2.68 13.70 -9.50
N ILE A 156 3.03 13.46 -8.23
CA ILE A 156 2.43 12.38 -7.43
C ILE A 156 0.93 12.63 -7.29
N ASP A 157 0.53 13.82 -6.89
CA ASP A 157 -0.87 14.20 -6.73
C ASP A 157 -1.63 14.12 -8.07
N TYR A 158 -1.02 14.57 -9.16
CA TYR A 158 -1.58 14.44 -10.51
C TYR A 158 -1.86 12.98 -10.88
N ILE A 159 -0.90 12.08 -10.64
CA ILE A 159 -1.06 10.64 -10.94
C ILE A 159 -2.24 10.06 -10.16
N TYR A 160 -2.33 10.30 -8.86
CA TYR A 160 -3.44 9.77 -8.05
C TYR A 160 -4.80 10.37 -8.45
N ASN A 161 -4.87 11.65 -8.77
CA ASN A 161 -6.10 12.27 -9.27
C ASN A 161 -6.51 11.67 -10.62
N PHE A 162 -5.57 11.48 -11.54
CA PHE A 162 -5.82 10.82 -12.83
C PHE A 162 -6.34 9.40 -12.67
N LEU A 163 -5.73 8.59 -11.80
CA LEU A 163 -6.18 7.22 -11.52
C LEU A 163 -7.61 7.22 -10.96
N LYS A 164 -7.90 8.09 -10.01
CA LYS A 164 -9.24 8.26 -9.43
C LYS A 164 -10.29 8.65 -10.49
N GLU A 165 -9.98 9.56 -11.41
CA GLU A 165 -10.86 9.93 -12.54
C GLU A 165 -11.12 8.76 -13.49
N LYS A 166 -10.17 7.81 -13.60
CA LYS A 166 -10.33 6.58 -14.37
C LYS A 166 -11.08 5.47 -13.62
N GLY A 167 -11.47 5.72 -12.37
CA GLY A 167 -12.17 4.75 -11.52
C GLY A 167 -11.25 3.62 -11.02
N LEU A 168 -9.99 3.96 -10.76
CA LEU A 168 -8.95 3.08 -10.26
C LEU A 168 -8.56 3.46 -8.83
#